data_66bbca21b99325d6133ff745e8b0de3f
#
_entry.id   66bbca21b99325d6133ff745e8b0de3f
#
_cell.length_a   1.000
_cell.length_b   1.000
_cell.length_c   1.000
_cell.angle_alpha   90.00
_cell.angle_beta   90.00
_cell.angle_gamma   90.00
#
_symmetry.space_group_name_H-M   'P 1'
#
loop_
_entity.id
_entity.type
_entity.pdbx_description
1 polymer ?
#
loop_
_entity_poly.entity_id
_entity_poly.type
_entity_poly.pdbx_seq_one_letter_code
_entity_poly.pdbx_strand_id
1 'polypeptide(L)'
;ARLVDERMVASGVKDVYVYLHDFRVMVDFPALVSSELWHFMGYRGAFISYSWASTPSLFAYFADLEAAVILARKLRLFLTYLAEETQAEKIHIIGFSAGSRLVVRALHQMALLNEDKTVEEIRRKVRIGNVIIIGGDISHEEFGVALADDFLKIPERTTIYVSSADRALSFVSWLFRRERLGEMWAEELPARVANFLRANSSLPPSVWPVM
;
A
#
# COMPACT_ATOMS: atom_id res chain seq x y z
N ALA A 1 5.84 9.76 -17.49
CA ALA A 1 7.06 9.00 -17.70
C ALA A 1 8.30 9.92 -17.70
N ARG A 2 8.47 10.83 -18.65
CA ARG A 2 9.70 11.62 -18.87
C ARG A 2 10.30 12.26 -17.61
N LEU A 3 9.51 12.99 -16.81
CA LEU A 3 9.99 13.61 -15.55
C LEU A 3 10.46 12.60 -14.53
N VAL A 4 9.82 11.43 -14.46
CA VAL A 4 10.22 10.35 -13.56
C VAL A 4 11.57 9.79 -13.99
N ASP A 5 11.75 9.53 -15.28
CA ASP A 5 13.01 9.04 -15.83
C ASP A 5 14.15 10.06 -15.65
N GLU A 6 13.91 11.35 -15.89
CA GLU A 6 14.87 12.43 -15.66
C GLU A 6 15.34 12.46 -14.19
N ARG A 7 14.42 12.27 -13.23
CA ARG A 7 14.76 12.22 -11.80
C ARG A 7 15.55 10.98 -11.43
N MET A 8 15.19 9.82 -11.95
CA MET A 8 15.96 8.59 -11.75
C MET A 8 17.37 8.69 -12.30
N VAL A 9 17.53 9.24 -13.50
CA VAL A 9 18.85 9.50 -14.09
C VAL A 9 19.67 10.46 -13.23
N ALA A 10 19.07 11.57 -12.78
CA ALA A 10 19.75 12.56 -11.96
C ALA A 10 20.22 11.99 -10.59
N SER A 11 19.49 11.03 -10.02
CA SER A 11 19.84 10.40 -8.75
C SER A 11 20.74 9.17 -8.90
N GLY A 12 20.88 8.62 -10.10
CA GLY A 12 21.60 7.36 -10.35
C GLY A 12 20.89 6.11 -9.81
N VAL A 13 19.59 6.22 -9.43
CA VAL A 13 18.79 5.14 -8.86
C VAL A 13 17.48 5.03 -9.64
N LYS A 14 17.19 3.84 -10.18
CA LYS A 14 16.00 3.57 -10.99
C LYS A 14 14.82 3.08 -10.16
N ASP A 15 14.64 3.61 -8.98
CA ASP A 15 13.50 3.31 -8.12
C ASP A 15 12.51 4.48 -8.12
N VAL A 16 11.23 4.13 -8.08
CA VAL A 16 10.14 5.07 -7.90
C VAL A 16 9.48 4.81 -6.56
N TYR A 17 9.21 5.88 -5.81
CA TYR A 17 8.51 5.82 -4.52
C TYR A 17 7.18 6.53 -4.66
N VAL A 18 6.09 5.87 -4.30
CA VAL A 18 4.72 6.41 -4.37
C VAL A 18 4.16 6.47 -2.96
N TYR A 19 3.89 7.67 -2.47
CA TYR A 19 3.29 7.90 -1.16
C TYR A 19 1.80 8.20 -1.30
N LEU A 20 0.97 7.48 -0.54
CA LEU A 20 -0.47 7.67 -0.43
C LEU A 20 -0.81 8.16 0.98
N HIS A 21 -1.38 9.36 1.04
CA HIS A 21 -1.72 10.04 2.29
C HIS A 21 -3.02 9.52 2.94
N ASP A 22 -3.27 9.96 4.17
CA ASP A 22 -4.49 9.73 4.92
C ASP A 22 -5.70 10.49 4.34
N PHE A 23 -6.90 10.26 4.90
CA PHE A 23 -8.08 11.06 4.59
C PHE A 23 -8.01 12.44 5.28
N ARG A 24 -8.87 13.40 4.87
CA ARG A 24 -8.96 14.77 5.42
C ARG A 24 -7.69 15.60 5.27
N VAL A 25 -6.89 15.33 4.28
CA VAL A 25 -5.63 16.03 4.06
C VAL A 25 -5.72 16.93 2.84
N MET A 26 -5.33 18.19 3.01
CA MET A 26 -5.18 19.13 1.90
C MET A 26 -3.91 18.77 1.10
N VAL A 27 -3.89 19.11 -0.18
CA VAL A 27 -2.83 18.73 -1.12
C VAL A 27 -1.42 19.12 -0.67
N ASP A 28 -1.28 20.23 0.05
CA ASP A 28 0.01 20.73 0.51
C ASP A 28 0.69 19.82 1.53
N PHE A 29 -0.08 19.20 2.43
CA PHE A 29 0.48 18.35 3.47
C PHE A 29 1.10 17.05 2.94
N PRO A 30 0.46 16.28 2.05
CA PRO A 30 1.09 15.13 1.42
C PRO A 30 2.36 15.47 0.64
N ALA A 31 2.39 16.63 -0.01
CA ALA A 31 3.58 17.10 -0.71
C ALA A 31 4.74 17.37 0.26
N LEU A 32 4.45 17.99 1.41
CA LEU A 32 5.45 18.24 2.46
C LEU A 32 6.01 16.92 2.99
N VAL A 33 5.14 15.99 3.44
CA VAL A 33 5.55 14.67 3.95
C VAL A 33 6.37 13.91 2.91
N SER A 34 5.94 13.93 1.66
CA SER A 34 6.67 13.29 0.56
C SER A 34 8.07 13.90 0.37
N SER A 35 8.17 15.22 0.49
CA SER A 35 9.44 15.94 0.36
C SER A 35 10.39 15.61 1.52
N GLU A 36 9.88 15.51 2.75
CA GLU A 36 10.65 15.12 3.93
C GLU A 36 11.14 13.67 3.82
N LEU A 37 10.26 12.74 3.49
CA LEU A 37 10.63 11.35 3.29
C LEU A 37 11.74 11.23 2.23
N TRP A 38 11.56 11.90 1.10
CA TRP A 38 12.55 11.90 0.02
C TRP A 38 13.86 12.54 0.45
N HIS A 39 13.82 13.61 1.25
CA HIS A 39 15.02 14.22 1.84
C HIS A 39 15.80 13.22 2.70
N PHE A 40 15.13 12.56 3.66
CA PHE A 40 15.77 11.57 4.53
C PHE A 40 16.28 10.33 3.77
N MET A 41 15.73 10.04 2.61
CA MET A 41 16.22 9.00 1.70
C MET A 41 17.38 9.48 0.81
N GLY A 42 17.89 10.70 1.03
CA GLY A 42 19.01 11.26 0.27
C GLY A 42 18.66 11.59 -1.18
N TYR A 43 17.39 11.93 -1.46
CA TYR A 43 16.88 12.27 -2.78
C TYR A 43 17.10 11.20 -3.87
N ARG A 44 17.18 9.93 -3.44
CA ARG A 44 17.40 8.78 -4.34
C ARG A 44 16.12 8.42 -5.08
N GLY A 45 16.25 8.09 -6.37
CA GLY A 45 15.13 7.74 -7.23
C GLY A 45 14.16 8.89 -7.51
N ALA A 46 12.97 8.57 -7.95
CA ALA A 46 11.88 9.52 -8.15
C ALA A 46 10.81 9.32 -7.07
N PHE A 47 10.42 10.39 -6.40
CA PHE A 47 9.38 10.35 -5.35
C PHE A 47 8.09 11.02 -5.86
N ILE A 48 6.96 10.35 -5.68
CA ILE A 48 5.65 10.78 -6.14
C ILE A 48 4.69 10.87 -4.96
N SER A 49 4.14 12.04 -4.70
CA SER A 49 3.00 12.21 -3.81
C SER A 49 1.72 11.91 -4.61
N TYR A 50 1.12 10.75 -4.36
CA TYR A 50 -0.15 10.39 -4.99
C TYR A 50 -1.31 10.96 -4.18
N SER A 51 -1.78 12.14 -4.58
CA SER A 51 -2.93 12.77 -3.94
C SER A 51 -4.23 12.22 -4.51
N TRP A 52 -5.11 11.78 -3.62
CA TRP A 52 -6.44 11.26 -3.95
C TRP A 52 -7.52 12.13 -3.31
N ALA A 53 -8.70 12.15 -3.91
CA ALA A 53 -9.81 12.94 -3.41
C ALA A 53 -10.27 12.41 -2.05
N SER A 54 -9.92 13.11 -0.99
CA SER A 54 -10.41 12.88 0.37
C SER A 54 -11.07 14.15 0.87
N THR A 55 -12.32 14.03 1.33
CA THR A 55 -13.09 15.19 1.77
C THR A 55 -12.72 15.54 3.22
N PRO A 56 -12.40 16.78 3.56
CA PRO A 56 -12.03 17.17 4.93
C PRO A 56 -13.24 17.23 5.88
N SER A 57 -14.09 16.21 5.86
CA SER A 57 -15.29 16.06 6.69
C SER A 57 -15.46 14.64 7.19
N LEU A 58 -15.72 14.47 8.49
CA LEU A 58 -16.04 13.16 9.07
C LEU A 58 -17.32 12.56 8.47
N PHE A 59 -18.28 13.37 8.07
CA PHE A 59 -19.52 12.90 7.45
C PHE A 59 -19.30 12.40 6.01
N ALA A 60 -18.25 12.86 5.35
CA ALA A 60 -17.90 12.38 4.01
C ALA A 60 -17.09 11.08 4.03
N TYR A 61 -16.65 10.61 5.19
CA TYR A 61 -15.89 9.36 5.32
C TYR A 61 -16.58 8.16 4.67
N PHE A 62 -17.90 8.06 4.76
CA PHE A 62 -18.66 7.00 4.09
C PHE A 62 -18.63 7.12 2.56
N ALA A 63 -18.79 8.33 2.04
CA ALA A 63 -18.67 8.58 0.59
C ALA A 63 -17.24 8.31 0.11
N ASP A 64 -16.24 8.64 0.90
CA ASP A 64 -14.84 8.38 0.60
C ASP A 64 -14.53 6.86 0.63
N LEU A 65 -15.24 6.08 1.47
CA LEU A 65 -15.15 4.61 1.46
C LEU A 65 -15.65 3.99 0.15
N GLU A 66 -16.77 4.46 -0.38
CA GLU A 66 -17.30 4.03 -1.68
C GLU A 66 -16.37 4.48 -2.82
N ALA A 67 -15.91 5.72 -2.77
CA ALA A 67 -14.96 6.26 -3.73
C ALA A 67 -13.64 5.47 -3.74
N ALA A 68 -13.20 4.92 -2.60
CA ALA A 68 -11.98 4.14 -2.49
C ALA A 68 -11.92 2.93 -3.42
N VAL A 69 -13.06 2.34 -3.79
CA VAL A 69 -13.11 1.24 -4.78
C VAL A 69 -12.71 1.75 -6.18
N ILE A 70 -13.27 2.89 -6.57
CA ILE A 70 -12.97 3.53 -7.87
C ILE A 70 -11.53 4.05 -7.88
N LEU A 71 -11.09 4.65 -6.78
CA LEU A 71 -9.75 5.20 -6.63
C LEU A 71 -8.68 4.10 -6.61
N ALA A 72 -8.97 2.94 -6.04
CA ALA A 72 -8.07 1.78 -6.10
C ALA A 72 -7.81 1.33 -7.55
N ARG A 73 -8.85 1.34 -8.42
CA ARG A 73 -8.67 1.09 -9.85
C ARG A 73 -7.76 2.14 -10.51
N LYS A 74 -7.94 3.42 -10.16
CA LYS A 74 -7.08 4.50 -10.70
C LYS A 74 -5.63 4.32 -10.26
N LEU A 75 -5.40 3.99 -8.98
CA LEU A 75 -4.07 3.69 -8.48
C LEU A 75 -3.44 2.50 -9.21
N ARG A 76 -4.18 1.40 -9.37
CA ARG A 76 -3.72 0.24 -10.13
C ARG A 76 -3.28 0.61 -11.54
N LEU A 77 -4.09 1.38 -12.26
CA LEU A 77 -3.75 1.85 -13.61
C LEU A 77 -2.51 2.75 -13.60
N PHE A 78 -2.38 3.61 -12.60
CA PHE A 78 -1.20 4.46 -12.45
C PHE A 78 0.08 3.65 -12.18
N LEU A 79 0.02 2.64 -11.31
CA LEU A 79 1.15 1.75 -11.05
C LEU A 79 1.53 0.94 -12.29
N THR A 80 0.53 0.46 -13.03
CA THR A 80 0.75 -0.22 -14.33
C THR A 80 1.43 0.71 -15.32
N TYR A 81 0.96 1.97 -15.42
CA TYR A 81 1.58 2.98 -16.27
C TYR A 81 3.05 3.24 -15.88
N LEU A 82 3.36 3.35 -14.59
CA LEU A 82 4.75 3.51 -14.15
C LEU A 82 5.61 2.32 -14.57
N ALA A 83 5.10 1.10 -14.42
CA ALA A 83 5.83 -0.10 -14.79
C ALA A 83 6.06 -0.23 -16.31
N GLU A 84 5.11 0.22 -17.12
CA GLU A 84 5.15 0.06 -18.59
C GLU A 84 5.85 1.23 -19.30
N GLU A 85 5.66 2.45 -18.80
CA GLU A 85 6.04 3.68 -19.51
C GLU A 85 7.27 4.38 -18.92
N THR A 86 7.87 3.86 -17.85
CA THR A 86 9.11 4.39 -17.27
C THR A 86 10.23 3.34 -17.25
N GLN A 87 11.46 3.84 -17.05
CA GLN A 87 12.63 2.98 -16.86
C GLN A 87 12.80 2.51 -15.41
N ALA A 88 11.76 2.61 -14.56
CA ALA A 88 11.81 2.16 -13.19
C ALA A 88 12.12 0.66 -13.10
N GLU A 89 13.13 0.31 -12.32
CA GLU A 89 13.43 -1.08 -12.00
C GLU A 89 12.52 -1.58 -10.88
N LYS A 90 12.20 -0.71 -9.91
CA LYS A 90 11.27 -1.00 -8.81
C LYS A 90 10.37 0.18 -8.50
N ILE A 91 9.13 -0.14 -8.11
CA ILE A 91 8.14 0.81 -7.64
C ILE A 91 7.84 0.45 -6.18
N HIS A 92 8.21 1.34 -5.27
CA HIS A 92 7.94 1.20 -3.84
C HIS A 92 6.70 2.00 -3.48
N ILE A 93 5.87 1.47 -2.60
CA ILE A 93 4.60 2.08 -2.24
C ILE A 93 4.54 2.27 -0.73
N ILE A 94 4.17 3.48 -0.29
CA ILE A 94 3.99 3.82 1.11
C ILE A 94 2.54 4.26 1.29
N GLY A 95 1.73 3.43 1.95
CA GLY A 95 0.35 3.73 2.29
C GLY A 95 0.23 4.12 3.76
N PHE A 96 -0.22 5.35 4.02
CA PHE A 96 -0.45 5.83 5.37
C PHE A 96 -1.95 5.86 5.68
N SER A 97 -2.34 5.27 6.82
CA SER A 97 -3.72 5.27 7.34
C SER A 97 -4.74 4.87 6.25
N ALA A 98 -5.70 5.73 5.90
CA ALA A 98 -6.70 5.48 4.86
C ALA A 98 -6.10 5.24 3.46
N GLY A 99 -4.91 5.78 3.16
CA GLY A 99 -4.19 5.50 1.92
C GLY A 99 -3.84 4.01 1.75
N SER A 100 -3.68 3.28 2.86
CA SER A 100 -3.43 1.85 2.85
C SER A 100 -4.56 1.04 2.19
N ARG A 101 -5.82 1.49 2.30
CA ARG A 101 -6.96 0.84 1.64
C ARG A 101 -6.82 0.85 0.12
N LEU A 102 -6.40 2.01 -0.42
CA LEU A 102 -6.20 2.14 -1.86
C LEU A 102 -5.07 1.21 -2.31
N VAL A 103 -3.99 1.15 -1.54
CA VAL A 103 -2.84 0.28 -1.82
C VAL A 103 -3.27 -1.17 -1.84
N VAL A 104 -3.86 -1.67 -0.76
CA VAL A 104 -4.26 -3.08 -0.65
C VAL A 104 -5.25 -3.45 -1.75
N ARG A 105 -6.28 -2.64 -1.98
CA ARG A 105 -7.28 -2.88 -3.03
C ARG A 105 -6.68 -2.85 -4.44
N ALA A 106 -5.78 -1.92 -4.72
CA ALA A 106 -5.13 -1.83 -6.03
C ALA A 106 -4.26 -3.05 -6.30
N LEU A 107 -3.47 -3.48 -5.32
CA LEU A 107 -2.60 -4.65 -5.44
C LEU A 107 -3.41 -5.97 -5.45
N HIS A 108 -4.50 -6.05 -4.67
CA HIS A 108 -5.44 -7.16 -4.75
C HIS A 108 -6.04 -7.30 -6.17
N GLN A 109 -6.49 -6.19 -6.78
CA GLN A 109 -6.93 -6.20 -8.17
C GLN A 109 -5.82 -6.65 -9.14
N MET A 110 -4.56 -6.29 -8.86
CA MET A 110 -3.43 -6.78 -9.67
C MET A 110 -3.24 -8.29 -9.52
N ALA A 111 -3.41 -8.83 -8.30
CA ALA A 111 -3.31 -10.26 -8.04
C ALA A 111 -4.38 -11.03 -8.85
N LEU A 112 -5.64 -10.64 -8.72
CA LEU A 112 -6.75 -11.25 -9.46
C LEU A 112 -6.58 -11.19 -10.98
N LEU A 113 -6.03 -10.10 -11.52
CA LEU A 113 -5.79 -9.95 -12.96
C LEU A 113 -4.58 -10.75 -13.48
N ASN A 114 -3.83 -11.38 -12.60
CA ASN A 114 -2.65 -12.16 -12.94
C ASN A 114 -2.65 -13.53 -12.23
N GLU A 115 -3.82 -14.06 -11.84
CA GLU A 115 -3.95 -15.32 -11.11
C GLU A 115 -3.37 -16.53 -11.86
N ASP A 116 -3.37 -16.46 -13.20
CA ASP A 116 -2.83 -17.45 -14.12
C ASP A 116 -1.31 -17.42 -14.24
N LYS A 117 -0.62 -16.45 -13.64
CA LYS A 117 0.81 -16.21 -13.81
C LYS A 117 1.63 -16.66 -12.61
N THR A 118 2.88 -17.04 -12.90
CA THR A 118 3.88 -17.29 -11.84
C THR A 118 4.28 -16.00 -11.12
N VAL A 119 4.84 -16.14 -9.93
CA VAL A 119 5.33 -15.01 -9.13
C VAL A 119 6.39 -14.21 -9.90
N GLU A 120 7.28 -14.91 -10.62
CA GLU A 120 8.36 -14.32 -11.40
C GLU A 120 7.81 -13.49 -12.57
N GLU A 121 6.81 -14.00 -13.27
CA GLU A 121 6.15 -13.31 -14.37
C GLU A 121 5.43 -12.05 -13.89
N ILE A 122 4.70 -12.17 -12.75
CA ILE A 122 4.02 -11.05 -12.12
C ILE A 122 5.02 -9.96 -11.75
N ARG A 123 6.04 -10.29 -10.95
CA ARG A 123 7.03 -9.32 -10.46
C ARG A 123 7.81 -8.64 -11.57
N ARG A 124 8.14 -9.36 -12.62
CA ARG A 124 8.78 -8.79 -13.83
C ARG A 124 7.87 -7.78 -14.51
N LYS A 125 6.56 -8.05 -14.57
CA LYS A 125 5.57 -7.21 -15.23
C LYS A 125 5.25 -5.97 -14.40
N VAL A 126 4.91 -6.15 -13.11
CA VAL A 126 4.38 -5.06 -12.28
C VAL A 126 5.47 -4.24 -11.58
N ARG A 127 6.67 -4.82 -11.39
CA ARG A 127 7.86 -4.20 -10.78
C ARG A 127 7.63 -3.61 -9.38
N ILE A 128 6.63 -4.13 -8.64
CA ILE A 128 6.36 -3.66 -7.29
C ILE A 128 7.41 -4.24 -6.33
N GLY A 129 8.24 -3.36 -5.76
CA GLY A 129 9.26 -3.69 -4.79
C GLY A 129 8.69 -3.78 -3.36
N ASN A 130 9.03 -2.80 -2.52
CA ASN A 130 8.54 -2.76 -1.14
C ASN A 130 7.18 -2.07 -1.07
N VAL A 131 6.26 -2.68 -0.34
CA VAL A 131 5.00 -2.08 0.09
C VAL A 131 5.07 -1.86 1.59
N ILE A 132 4.92 -0.61 2.01
CA ILE A 132 4.97 -0.19 3.41
C ILE A 132 3.60 0.34 3.80
N ILE A 133 2.98 -0.29 4.78
CA ILE A 133 1.68 0.12 5.34
C ILE A 133 1.93 0.65 6.75
N ILE A 134 1.53 1.88 7.00
CA ILE A 134 1.72 2.54 8.29
C ILE A 134 0.35 2.91 8.86
N GLY A 135 0.02 2.41 10.05
CA GLY A 135 -1.27 2.65 10.70
C GLY A 135 -2.44 2.28 9.79
N GLY A 136 -2.42 1.07 9.24
CA GLY A 136 -3.33 0.65 8.15
C GLY A 136 -4.80 0.69 8.53
N ASP A 137 -5.57 1.59 7.92
CA ASP A 137 -7.02 1.71 8.09
C ASP A 137 -7.78 0.78 7.11
N ILE A 138 -7.52 -0.50 7.19
CA ILE A 138 -8.24 -1.56 6.47
C ILE A 138 -8.68 -2.63 7.46
N SER A 139 -9.85 -3.24 7.24
CA SER A 139 -10.32 -4.30 8.13
C SER A 139 -9.51 -5.59 7.94
N HIS A 140 -9.41 -6.38 9.01
CA HIS A 140 -8.71 -7.66 8.98
C HIS A 140 -9.32 -8.61 7.97
N GLU A 141 -10.66 -8.60 7.85
CA GLU A 141 -11.37 -9.45 6.90
C GLU A 141 -11.01 -9.08 5.46
N GLU A 142 -11.00 -7.77 5.14
CA GLU A 142 -10.67 -7.31 3.79
C GLU A 142 -9.22 -7.63 3.44
N PHE A 143 -8.30 -7.43 4.38
CA PHE A 143 -6.90 -7.81 4.18
C PHE A 143 -6.73 -9.32 4.08
N GLY A 144 -7.46 -10.09 4.90
CA GLY A 144 -7.49 -11.56 4.84
C GLY A 144 -7.96 -12.08 3.49
N VAL A 145 -8.99 -11.48 2.89
CA VAL A 145 -9.44 -11.80 1.52
C VAL A 145 -8.34 -11.50 0.51
N ALA A 146 -7.72 -10.34 0.58
CA ALA A 146 -6.63 -10.00 -0.33
C ALA A 146 -5.45 -10.98 -0.23
N LEU A 147 -5.11 -11.44 0.99
CA LEU A 147 -4.08 -12.46 1.21
C LEU A 147 -4.49 -13.81 0.60
N ALA A 148 -5.77 -14.20 0.73
CA ALA A 148 -6.30 -15.42 0.15
C ALA A 148 -6.24 -15.41 -1.38
N ASP A 149 -6.38 -14.24 -1.98
CA ASP A 149 -6.34 -14.00 -3.42
C ASP A 149 -4.92 -13.58 -3.90
N ASP A 150 -3.89 -14.15 -3.30
CA ASP A 150 -2.50 -14.03 -3.76
C ASP A 150 -1.90 -12.60 -3.75
N PHE A 151 -2.43 -11.69 -2.93
CA PHE A 151 -1.86 -10.35 -2.78
C PHE A 151 -0.33 -10.34 -2.63
N LEU A 152 0.23 -11.29 -1.86
CA LEU A 152 1.67 -11.36 -1.57
C LEU A 152 2.53 -11.78 -2.79
N LYS A 153 1.92 -12.22 -3.88
CA LYS A 153 2.65 -12.46 -5.13
C LYS A 153 3.06 -11.15 -5.82
N ILE A 154 2.35 -10.05 -5.55
CA ILE A 154 2.55 -8.78 -6.23
C ILE A 154 3.81 -8.06 -5.75
N PRO A 155 3.97 -7.72 -4.44
CA PRO A 155 5.18 -7.07 -3.96
C PRO A 155 6.33 -8.07 -3.76
N GLU A 156 7.55 -7.57 -3.83
CA GLU A 156 8.70 -8.36 -3.37
C GLU A 156 8.71 -8.50 -1.84
N ARG A 157 8.30 -7.42 -1.15
CA ARG A 157 8.23 -7.37 0.32
C ARG A 157 7.07 -6.48 0.77
N THR A 158 6.36 -6.92 1.80
CA THR A 158 5.37 -6.11 2.51
C THR A 158 5.81 -5.89 3.95
N THR A 159 5.77 -4.64 4.40
CA THR A 159 6.05 -4.26 5.80
C THR A 159 4.84 -3.51 6.33
N ILE A 160 4.36 -3.92 7.51
CA ILE A 160 3.20 -3.32 8.16
C ILE A 160 3.65 -2.79 9.51
N TYR A 161 3.57 -1.47 9.70
CA TYR A 161 3.78 -0.83 10.98
C TYR A 161 2.45 -0.70 11.70
N VAL A 162 2.38 -1.27 12.89
CA VAL A 162 1.19 -1.28 13.75
C VAL A 162 1.47 -0.59 15.07
N SER A 163 0.42 -0.05 15.70
CA SER A 163 0.51 0.56 17.02
C SER A 163 -0.76 0.29 17.79
N SER A 164 -0.68 -0.43 18.88
CA SER A 164 -1.80 -0.65 19.82
C SER A 164 -2.25 0.63 20.54
N ALA A 165 -1.44 1.69 20.48
CA ALA A 165 -1.75 3.00 21.08
C ALA A 165 -2.40 3.97 20.07
N ASP A 166 -2.74 3.52 18.86
CA ASP A 166 -3.37 4.37 17.84
C ASP A 166 -4.83 4.66 18.19
N ARG A 167 -5.05 5.80 18.85
CA ARG A 167 -6.37 6.23 19.32
C ARG A 167 -7.33 6.60 18.17
N ALA A 168 -6.81 7.00 17.01
CA ALA A 168 -7.62 7.34 15.86
C ALA A 168 -8.21 6.07 15.23
N LEU A 169 -7.41 5.04 15.04
CA LEU A 169 -7.88 3.74 14.55
C LEU A 169 -8.82 3.07 15.56
N SER A 170 -8.51 3.15 16.86
CA SER A 170 -9.39 2.61 17.92
C SER A 170 -10.78 3.25 17.89
N PHE A 171 -10.88 4.56 17.64
CA PHE A 171 -12.17 5.23 17.47
C PHE A 171 -12.90 4.71 16.21
N VAL A 172 -12.21 4.55 15.09
CA VAL A 172 -12.79 4.04 13.85
C VAL A 172 -13.23 2.59 14.03
N SER A 173 -12.42 1.76 14.68
CA SER A 173 -12.75 0.36 14.99
C SER A 173 -14.00 0.26 15.87
N TRP A 174 -14.11 1.10 16.91
CA TRP A 174 -15.28 1.16 17.77
C TRP A 174 -16.55 1.55 16.98
N LEU A 175 -16.45 2.58 16.11
CA LEU A 175 -17.58 3.06 15.32
C LEU A 175 -18.10 2.02 14.32
N PHE A 176 -17.19 1.27 13.68
CA PHE A 176 -17.52 0.28 12.65
C PHE A 176 -17.61 -1.15 13.18
N ARG A 177 -17.30 -1.37 14.48
CA ARG A 177 -17.21 -2.70 15.10
C ARG A 177 -16.31 -3.66 14.33
N ARG A 178 -15.21 -3.16 13.76
CA ARG A 178 -14.23 -3.94 13.00
C ARG A 178 -12.83 -3.49 13.38
N GLU A 179 -11.99 -4.44 13.75
CA GLU A 179 -10.59 -4.19 14.03
C GLU A 179 -9.83 -3.81 12.76
N ARG A 180 -8.86 -2.92 12.90
CA ARG A 180 -8.07 -2.40 11.81
C ARG A 180 -6.66 -2.97 11.83
N LEU A 181 -6.09 -3.16 10.64
CA LEU A 181 -4.76 -3.73 10.46
C LEU A 181 -3.68 -2.97 11.24
N GLY A 182 -3.80 -1.66 11.36
CA GLY A 182 -2.85 -0.82 12.09
C GLY A 182 -2.88 -0.94 13.61
N GLU A 183 -3.90 -1.61 14.19
CA GLU A 183 -4.05 -1.84 15.64
C GLU A 183 -3.51 -3.19 16.11
N MET A 184 -3.22 -4.11 15.18
CA MET A 184 -2.86 -5.49 15.51
C MET A 184 -1.41 -5.65 15.96
N TRP A 185 -1.24 -6.58 16.92
CA TRP A 185 0.04 -7.25 17.18
C TRP A 185 0.11 -8.56 16.37
N ALA A 186 1.30 -8.96 16.00
CA ALA A 186 1.49 -10.23 15.25
C ALA A 186 0.95 -11.47 15.99
N GLU A 187 0.85 -11.42 17.33
CA GLU A 187 0.32 -12.47 18.18
C GLU A 187 -1.22 -12.53 18.15
N GLU A 188 -1.87 -11.47 17.69
CA GLU A 188 -3.34 -11.33 17.65
C GLU A 188 -3.93 -11.64 16.27
N LEU A 189 -3.11 -12.10 15.31
CA LEU A 189 -3.63 -12.55 14.02
C LEU A 189 -4.71 -13.61 14.25
N PRO A 190 -5.95 -13.40 13.78
CA PRO A 190 -6.99 -14.41 13.88
C PRO A 190 -6.44 -15.76 13.44
N ALA A 191 -6.71 -16.81 14.21
CA ALA A 191 -6.16 -18.15 13.96
C ALA A 191 -6.36 -18.61 12.50
N ARG A 192 -7.46 -18.19 11.87
CA ARG A 192 -7.73 -18.43 10.45
C ARG A 192 -6.68 -17.81 9.54
N VAL A 193 -6.32 -16.54 9.78
CA VAL A 193 -5.31 -15.82 8.96
C VAL A 193 -3.92 -16.41 9.21
N ALA A 194 -3.57 -16.66 10.48
CA ALA A 194 -2.31 -17.31 10.83
C ALA A 194 -2.19 -18.72 10.22
N ASN A 195 -3.26 -19.50 10.27
CA ASN A 195 -3.29 -20.84 9.68
C ASN A 195 -3.25 -20.78 8.15
N PHE A 196 -3.96 -19.83 7.54
CA PHE A 196 -3.91 -19.60 6.10
C PHE A 196 -2.49 -19.22 5.66
N LEU A 197 -1.86 -18.28 6.34
CA LEU A 197 -0.47 -17.88 6.06
C LEU A 197 0.49 -19.07 6.23
N ARG A 198 0.32 -19.91 7.25
CA ARG A 198 1.13 -21.13 7.45
C ARG A 198 0.90 -22.18 6.38
N ALA A 199 -0.35 -22.39 5.97
CA ALA A 199 -0.72 -23.42 4.98
C ALA A 199 -0.33 -23.03 3.55
N ASN A 200 -0.31 -21.73 3.24
CA ASN A 200 0.04 -21.20 1.91
C ASN A 200 1.45 -20.59 1.87
N SER A 201 2.26 -20.78 2.90
CA SER A 201 3.63 -20.27 2.97
C SER A 201 4.60 -21.14 2.19
N SER A 202 4.45 -21.17 0.87
CA SER A 202 5.62 -21.24 -0.02
C SER A 202 6.48 -19.96 0.11
N LEU A 203 5.99 -18.97 0.89
CA LEU A 203 6.70 -17.75 1.21
C LEU A 203 7.55 -17.99 2.46
N PRO A 204 8.85 -17.66 2.42
CA PRO A 204 9.73 -17.84 3.57
C PRO A 204 9.25 -17.01 4.77
N PRO A 205 9.58 -17.42 6.03
CA PRO A 205 9.20 -16.70 7.25
C PRO A 205 9.59 -15.22 7.27
N SER A 206 10.55 -14.80 6.43
CA SER A 206 10.96 -13.40 6.24
C SER A 206 9.89 -12.48 5.64
N VAL A 207 8.80 -13.05 5.14
CA VAL A 207 7.63 -12.29 4.62
C VAL A 207 6.58 -12.02 5.72
N TRP A 208 6.73 -12.64 6.88
CA TRP A 208 5.86 -12.40 8.03
C TRP A 208 6.06 -10.98 8.57
N PRO A 209 5.02 -10.35 9.14
CA PRO A 209 5.18 -9.04 9.74
C PRO A 209 6.33 -9.10 10.76
N VAL A 210 7.41 -8.41 10.45
CA VAL A 210 8.48 -8.17 11.41
C VAL A 210 7.97 -7.04 12.29
N MET A 211 7.82 -7.34 13.58
CA MET A 211 7.55 -6.34 14.61
C MET A 211 8.69 -5.33 14.68
#